data_f02e31d13d3fc277047c0dc75e2aa96a
#
_entry.id   f02e31d13d3fc277047c0dc75e2aa96a
#
_cell.length_a   1.000
_cell.length_b   1.000
_cell.length_c   1.000
_cell.angle_alpha   90.00
_cell.angle_beta   90.00
_cell.angle_gamma   90.00
#
_symmetry.space_group_name_H-M   'P 1'
#
loop_
_entity.id
_entity.type
_entity.pdbx_description
1 polymer ?
#
loop_
_entity_poly.entity_id
_entity_poly.type
_entity_poly.pdbx_seq_one_letter_code
_entity_poly.pdbx_strand_id
1 'polypeptide(L)'
;MLENKKKFCVVFAGGGTGGHIYPGIAVADELQSLAKSHNVEIEIHWIGSSSGMDRSIVEKSLVSCGGSITAFHGIACGKLRRYFSFRNFTDLFKIFFGFISSYFLLKKLKPNCLFSKGGFVSVTPCRACKLLKIPYFTHECDFTPGLATRLNSGGAKKILVSYEETSGYFKESLRSKICVTGNPVRPVFYEDNSSAGREFLGIPETNSKPILLVLGGSLGALQINNLVVENLDYLKKNFIVIHQTGKKFADENPKIMESGDEFYKPYAFIYSQMPSVIQAADIVLSRSGANSLWECAVTSKPMILVPLCSNGSRGDQVDNAKYFKDKNAAFMLVGEDATSDKLIECLESLKDKTKREQFSDSLKIICGKEKPVSRIAGIVLEEMQ
;
A
#
# COMPACT_ATOMS: atom_id res chain seq x y z
N MET A 1 42.00 12.87 7.10
CA MET A 1 41.62 11.63 7.80
C MET A 1 40.26 11.21 7.28
N LEU A 2 40.15 10.07 6.61
CA LEU A 2 38.85 9.51 6.25
C LEU A 2 38.18 9.11 7.56
N GLU A 3 37.17 9.85 8.02
CA GLU A 3 36.34 9.42 9.13
C GLU A 3 35.76 8.06 8.79
N ASN A 4 36.00 7.08 9.64
CA ASN A 4 35.50 5.72 9.47
C ASN A 4 33.96 5.79 9.61
N LYS A 5 33.24 5.88 8.49
CA LYS A 5 31.78 5.89 8.49
C LYS A 5 31.27 4.62 9.15
N LYS A 6 30.38 4.77 10.13
CA LYS A 6 29.72 3.63 10.77
C LYS A 6 28.86 2.92 9.73
N LYS A 7 29.12 1.63 9.51
CA LYS A 7 28.43 0.82 8.51
C LYS A 7 27.40 -0.08 9.17
N PHE A 8 26.16 -0.04 8.68
CA PHE A 8 25.07 -0.89 9.13
C PHE A 8 24.55 -1.78 8.02
N CYS A 9 24.03 -2.94 8.39
CA CYS A 9 23.35 -3.85 7.48
C CYS A 9 21.90 -4.03 7.94
N VAL A 10 20.94 -3.77 7.06
CA VAL A 10 19.52 -3.91 7.32
C VAL A 10 18.91 -4.88 6.33
N VAL A 11 18.10 -5.81 6.82
CA VAL A 11 17.35 -6.73 5.98
C VAL A 11 15.89 -6.33 5.93
N PHE A 12 15.34 -6.17 4.74
CA PHE A 12 13.91 -6.01 4.50
C PHE A 12 13.29 -7.36 4.15
N ALA A 13 12.11 -7.65 4.67
CA ALA A 13 11.37 -8.86 4.37
C ALA A 13 9.90 -8.54 4.03
N GLY A 14 9.49 -8.89 2.84
CA GLY A 14 8.14 -8.67 2.36
C GLY A 14 7.98 -9.15 0.93
N GLY A 15 6.79 -9.59 0.56
CA GLY A 15 6.57 -10.10 -0.79
C GLY A 15 5.22 -10.79 -0.96
N GLY A 16 5.09 -11.47 -2.10
CA GLY A 16 3.88 -12.17 -2.51
C GLY A 16 2.84 -11.27 -3.18
N THR A 17 2.88 -9.96 -2.93
CA THR A 17 2.07 -8.93 -3.61
C THR A 17 2.79 -7.60 -3.64
N GLY A 18 2.49 -6.74 -4.63
CA GLY A 18 3.01 -5.37 -4.69
C GLY A 18 2.70 -4.55 -3.44
N GLY A 19 1.59 -4.85 -2.76
CA GLY A 19 1.19 -4.18 -1.52
C GLY A 19 2.14 -4.37 -0.34
N HIS A 20 2.98 -5.40 -0.35
CA HIS A 20 4.03 -5.61 0.65
C HIS A 20 5.42 -5.20 0.15
N ILE A 21 5.58 -4.96 -1.16
CA ILE A 21 6.88 -4.64 -1.75
C ILE A 21 7.05 -3.12 -1.88
N TYR A 22 6.16 -2.43 -2.60
CA TYR A 22 6.30 -0.99 -2.86
C TYR A 22 6.40 -0.11 -1.60
N PRO A 23 5.57 -0.32 -0.55
CA PRO A 23 5.73 0.45 0.68
C PRO A 23 7.02 0.13 1.42
N GLY A 24 7.51 -1.11 1.32
CA GLY A 24 8.81 -1.48 1.89
C GLY A 24 9.97 -0.82 1.16
N ILE A 25 9.91 -0.73 -0.18
CA ILE A 25 10.89 0.00 -0.99
C ILE A 25 10.89 1.49 -0.59
N ALA A 26 9.72 2.11 -0.43
CA ALA A 26 9.63 3.49 0.03
C ALA A 26 10.34 3.72 1.37
N VAL A 27 10.19 2.78 2.32
CA VAL A 27 10.93 2.84 3.61
C VAL A 27 12.43 2.64 3.41
N ALA A 28 12.86 1.76 2.50
CA ALA A 28 14.27 1.54 2.20
C ALA A 28 14.93 2.79 1.58
N ASP A 29 14.24 3.44 0.64
CA ASP A 29 14.69 4.68 0.01
C ASP A 29 14.83 5.81 1.02
N GLU A 30 13.85 5.99 1.89
CA GLU A 30 13.88 6.99 2.96
C GLU A 30 14.96 6.70 3.99
N LEU A 31 15.14 5.44 4.39
CA LEU A 31 16.18 5.03 5.32
C LEU A 31 17.57 5.32 4.75
N GLN A 32 17.78 5.09 3.46
CA GLN A 32 19.04 5.41 2.77
C GLN A 32 19.27 6.93 2.71
N SER A 33 18.21 7.72 2.50
CA SER A 33 18.28 9.18 2.52
C SER A 33 18.64 9.71 3.90
N LEU A 34 17.95 9.24 4.94
CA LEU A 34 18.24 9.61 6.34
C LEU A 34 19.66 9.21 6.75
N ALA A 35 20.12 8.02 6.38
CA ALA A 35 21.47 7.57 6.68
C ALA A 35 22.53 8.50 6.08
N LYS A 36 22.35 8.92 4.83
CA LYS A 36 23.24 9.89 4.17
C LYS A 36 23.29 11.22 4.91
N SER A 37 22.13 11.74 5.38
CA SER A 37 22.08 13.00 6.13
C SER A 37 22.78 12.92 7.50
N HIS A 38 22.84 11.72 8.10
CA HIS A 38 23.54 11.45 9.36
C HIS A 38 24.99 10.97 9.17
N ASN A 39 25.53 11.01 7.96
CA ASN A 39 26.88 10.51 7.61
C ASN A 39 27.09 9.02 7.97
N VAL A 40 26.08 8.21 7.82
CA VAL A 40 26.05 6.76 8.08
C VAL A 40 25.93 6.00 6.75
N GLU A 41 26.67 4.89 6.62
CA GLU A 41 26.54 3.96 5.48
C GLU A 41 25.61 2.81 5.84
N ILE A 42 24.62 2.53 4.99
CA ILE A 42 23.69 1.41 5.18
C ILE A 42 23.69 0.50 3.94
N GLU A 43 23.89 -0.80 4.17
CA GLU A 43 23.59 -1.84 3.18
C GLU A 43 22.20 -2.39 3.44
N ILE A 44 21.34 -2.36 2.41
CA ILE A 44 19.97 -2.85 2.46
C ILE A 44 19.82 -4.11 1.64
N HIS A 45 19.53 -5.22 2.29
CA HIS A 45 19.24 -6.50 1.64
C HIS A 45 17.73 -6.78 1.69
N TRP A 46 17.19 -7.36 0.61
CA TRP A 46 15.78 -7.71 0.55
C TRP A 46 15.58 -9.22 0.48
N ILE A 47 14.78 -9.78 1.40
CA ILE A 47 14.31 -11.16 1.35
C ILE A 47 12.89 -11.17 0.79
N GLY A 48 12.72 -11.84 -0.37
CA GLY A 48 11.46 -12.02 -1.07
C GLY A 48 11.21 -13.48 -1.46
N SER A 49 10.08 -13.76 -2.11
CA SER A 49 9.82 -15.08 -2.68
C SER A 49 10.75 -15.35 -3.88
N SER A 50 11.29 -16.55 -3.95
CA SER A 50 12.05 -17.00 -5.14
C SER A 50 11.19 -17.16 -6.38
N SER A 51 9.86 -17.20 -6.20
CA SER A 51 8.88 -17.31 -7.28
C SER A 51 7.91 -16.14 -7.25
N GLY A 52 7.33 -15.76 -8.41
CA GLY A 52 6.38 -14.67 -8.52
C GLY A 52 7.02 -13.32 -8.86
N MET A 53 6.35 -12.23 -8.48
CA MET A 53 6.70 -10.86 -8.89
C MET A 53 7.76 -10.19 -8.01
N ASP A 54 8.11 -10.78 -6.89
CA ASP A 54 8.94 -10.12 -5.87
C ASP A 54 10.30 -9.67 -6.46
N ARG A 55 10.99 -10.61 -7.13
CA ARG A 55 12.29 -10.35 -7.75
C ARG A 55 12.21 -9.23 -8.78
N SER A 56 11.27 -9.32 -9.72
CA SER A 56 11.15 -8.37 -10.84
C SER A 56 10.81 -6.94 -10.39
N ILE A 57 10.14 -6.78 -9.24
CA ILE A 57 9.85 -5.47 -8.66
C ILE A 57 11.07 -4.94 -7.91
N VAL A 58 11.67 -5.75 -7.02
CA VAL A 58 12.77 -5.31 -6.15
C VAL A 58 14.04 -5.04 -6.95
N GLU A 59 14.33 -5.82 -8.00
CA GLU A 59 15.51 -5.63 -8.84
C GLU A 59 15.53 -4.26 -9.54
N LYS A 60 14.38 -3.64 -9.79
CA LYS A 60 14.30 -2.26 -10.31
C LYS A 60 14.72 -1.19 -9.29
N SER A 61 14.78 -1.55 -8.01
CA SER A 61 15.19 -0.69 -6.90
C SER A 61 16.58 -1.04 -6.36
N LEU A 62 17.37 -1.82 -7.11
CA LEU A 62 18.76 -2.08 -6.75
C LEU A 62 19.65 -0.84 -6.93
N VAL A 63 20.69 -0.73 -6.13
CA VAL A 63 21.72 0.32 -6.24
C VAL A 63 22.28 0.40 -7.66
N SER A 64 22.49 -0.74 -8.33
CA SER A 64 22.91 -0.81 -9.73
C SER A 64 21.92 -0.19 -10.74
N CYS A 65 20.65 -0.01 -10.31
CA CYS A 65 19.58 0.62 -11.08
C CYS A 65 19.22 2.02 -10.54
N GLY A 66 20.04 2.60 -9.65
CA GLY A 66 19.80 3.90 -9.04
C GLY A 66 18.88 3.87 -7.80
N GLY A 67 18.53 2.69 -7.29
CA GLY A 67 17.72 2.53 -6.08
C GLY A 67 18.55 2.40 -4.80
N SER A 68 17.91 1.98 -3.72
CA SER A 68 18.50 1.90 -2.37
C SER A 68 18.83 0.47 -1.91
N ILE A 69 18.42 -0.55 -2.65
CA ILE A 69 18.58 -1.96 -2.25
C ILE A 69 19.89 -2.50 -2.78
N THR A 70 20.73 -3.06 -1.89
CA THR A 70 22.03 -3.63 -2.24
C THR A 70 21.88 -4.98 -2.96
N ALA A 71 21.02 -5.86 -2.45
CA ALA A 71 20.81 -7.19 -3.05
C ALA A 71 19.43 -7.78 -2.72
N PHE A 72 18.90 -8.56 -3.67
CA PHE A 72 17.71 -9.39 -3.51
C PHE A 72 18.08 -10.85 -3.22
N HIS A 73 17.42 -11.43 -2.20
CA HIS A 73 17.59 -12.83 -1.82
C HIS A 73 16.24 -13.56 -1.89
N GLY A 74 16.11 -14.44 -2.87
CA GLY A 74 14.91 -15.26 -3.03
C GLY A 74 14.93 -16.48 -2.11
N ILE A 75 13.87 -16.68 -1.33
CA ILE A 75 13.67 -17.87 -0.50
C ILE A 75 12.45 -18.66 -0.93
N ALA A 76 12.38 -19.94 -0.58
CA ALA A 76 11.19 -20.72 -0.74
C ALA A 76 10.09 -20.22 0.22
N CYS A 77 8.90 -19.92 -0.32
CA CYS A 77 7.78 -19.37 0.46
C CYS A 77 6.54 -20.22 0.29
N GLY A 78 5.92 -20.62 1.40
CA GLY A 78 4.63 -21.30 1.45
C GLY A 78 3.55 -20.38 1.99
N LYS A 79 2.36 -20.39 1.38
CA LYS A 79 1.21 -19.64 1.82
C LYS A 79 0.23 -20.55 2.53
N LEU A 80 0.13 -20.47 3.85
CA LEU A 80 -0.90 -21.20 4.60
C LEU A 80 -2.28 -20.62 4.29
N ARG A 81 -3.10 -21.42 3.60
CA ARG A 81 -4.49 -21.07 3.28
C ARG A 81 -5.39 -21.42 4.44
N ARG A 82 -6.45 -20.62 4.65
CA ARG A 82 -7.43 -20.83 5.73
C ARG A 82 -8.41 -21.96 5.45
N TYR A 83 -8.44 -22.48 4.22
CA TYR A 83 -9.26 -23.62 3.80
C TYR A 83 -8.39 -24.84 3.54
N PHE A 84 -8.99 -26.01 3.63
CA PHE A 84 -8.30 -27.27 3.33
C PHE A 84 -7.84 -27.29 1.87
N SER A 85 -6.56 -27.54 1.65
CA SER A 85 -5.97 -27.68 0.31
C SER A 85 -4.74 -28.59 0.40
N PHE A 86 -4.59 -29.53 -0.51
CA PHE A 86 -3.37 -30.34 -0.64
C PHE A 86 -2.11 -29.46 -0.84
N ARG A 87 -2.28 -28.26 -1.38
CA ARG A 87 -1.18 -27.27 -1.48
C ARG A 87 -0.67 -26.81 -0.11
N ASN A 88 -1.47 -26.89 0.95
CA ASN A 88 -0.99 -26.57 2.30
C ASN A 88 0.12 -27.52 2.76
N PHE A 89 0.07 -28.81 2.33
CA PHE A 89 1.09 -29.79 2.66
C PHE A 89 2.43 -29.45 1.95
N THR A 90 2.39 -29.17 0.65
CA THR A 90 3.60 -28.74 -0.08
C THR A 90 4.12 -27.39 0.41
N ASP A 91 3.23 -26.48 0.81
CA ASP A 91 3.60 -25.17 1.34
C ASP A 91 4.26 -25.27 2.72
N LEU A 92 3.97 -26.30 3.52
CA LEU A 92 4.64 -26.56 4.79
C LEU A 92 6.14 -26.88 4.58
N PHE A 93 6.47 -27.70 3.58
CA PHE A 93 7.87 -27.96 3.20
C PHE A 93 8.56 -26.68 2.71
N LYS A 94 7.89 -25.87 1.89
CA LYS A 94 8.45 -24.57 1.46
C LYS A 94 8.71 -23.65 2.64
N ILE A 95 7.83 -23.59 3.63
CA ILE A 95 8.03 -22.82 4.87
C ILE A 95 9.26 -23.32 5.62
N PHE A 96 9.42 -24.65 5.76
CA PHE A 96 10.58 -25.24 6.42
C PHE A 96 11.90 -24.89 5.71
N PHE A 97 12.00 -25.11 4.40
CA PHE A 97 13.19 -24.76 3.62
C PHE A 97 13.41 -23.24 3.58
N GLY A 98 12.34 -22.44 3.50
CA GLY A 98 12.44 -20.98 3.59
C GLY A 98 12.98 -20.49 4.92
N PHE A 99 12.63 -21.16 6.03
CA PHE A 99 13.20 -20.89 7.34
C PHE A 99 14.70 -21.21 7.40
N ILE A 100 15.11 -22.38 6.90
CA ILE A 100 16.52 -22.80 6.84
C ILE A 100 17.34 -21.80 6.00
N SER A 101 16.83 -21.46 4.81
CA SER A 101 17.48 -20.47 3.92
C SER A 101 17.61 -19.11 4.58
N SER A 102 16.53 -18.64 5.25
CA SER A 102 16.54 -17.38 6.00
C SER A 102 17.57 -17.40 7.15
N TYR A 103 17.62 -18.51 7.89
CA TYR A 103 18.56 -18.66 9.01
C TYR A 103 20.02 -18.56 8.57
N PHE A 104 20.41 -19.31 7.54
CA PHE A 104 21.81 -19.28 7.05
C PHE A 104 22.14 -17.94 6.39
N LEU A 105 21.22 -17.34 5.65
CA LEU A 105 21.40 -16.02 5.07
C LEU A 105 21.63 -14.95 6.15
N LEU A 106 20.76 -14.89 7.15
CA LEU A 106 20.86 -13.92 8.24
C LEU A 106 22.12 -14.14 9.10
N LYS A 107 22.49 -15.40 9.33
CA LYS A 107 23.75 -15.75 10.01
C LYS A 107 24.99 -15.29 9.23
N LYS A 108 24.94 -15.33 7.87
CA LYS A 108 26.00 -14.84 6.99
C LYS A 108 26.05 -13.32 6.96
N LEU A 109 24.91 -12.66 6.77
CA LEU A 109 24.81 -11.19 6.66
C LEU A 109 25.05 -10.48 7.99
N LYS A 110 24.69 -11.10 9.12
CA LYS A 110 24.75 -10.53 10.47
C LYS A 110 24.14 -9.12 10.55
N PRO A 111 22.88 -8.92 10.09
CA PRO A 111 22.31 -7.60 10.03
C PRO A 111 22.08 -7.02 11.41
N ASN A 112 22.14 -5.69 11.53
CA ASN A 112 21.82 -4.96 12.73
C ASN A 112 20.33 -5.12 13.11
N CYS A 113 19.46 -5.14 12.09
CA CYS A 113 18.03 -5.42 12.29
C CYS A 113 17.36 -5.95 11.00
N LEU A 114 16.11 -6.41 11.16
CA LEU A 114 15.23 -6.75 10.05
C LEU A 114 13.94 -5.93 10.12
N PHE A 115 13.52 -5.36 8.99
CA PHE A 115 12.22 -4.72 8.82
C PHE A 115 11.28 -5.61 8.00
N SER A 116 10.17 -6.04 8.62
CA SER A 116 9.11 -6.83 7.96
C SER A 116 7.95 -5.93 7.54
N LYS A 117 7.69 -5.86 6.24
CA LYS A 117 6.47 -5.19 5.72
C LYS A 117 5.25 -6.11 5.76
N GLY A 118 5.37 -7.29 6.35
CA GLY A 118 4.28 -8.26 6.42
C GLY A 118 4.24 -9.21 5.21
N GLY A 119 3.07 -9.83 4.99
CA GLY A 119 2.91 -10.89 4.02
C GLY A 119 3.52 -12.22 4.47
N PHE A 120 3.08 -13.34 3.85
CA PHE A 120 3.50 -14.68 4.25
C PHE A 120 5.02 -14.90 4.09
N VAL A 121 5.66 -14.18 3.19
CA VAL A 121 7.11 -14.22 2.93
C VAL A 121 7.91 -13.81 4.16
N SER A 122 7.44 -12.84 4.94
CA SER A 122 8.18 -12.29 6.09
C SER A 122 8.23 -13.21 7.31
N VAL A 123 7.37 -14.23 7.39
CA VAL A 123 7.23 -15.06 8.59
C VAL A 123 8.50 -15.85 8.88
N THR A 124 9.09 -16.49 7.88
CA THR A 124 10.31 -17.31 8.05
C THR A 124 11.53 -16.49 8.40
N PRO A 125 11.81 -15.32 7.76
CA PRO A 125 12.88 -14.43 8.19
C PRO A 125 12.70 -13.90 9.63
N CYS A 126 11.50 -13.49 10.01
CA CYS A 126 11.24 -13.02 11.38
C CYS A 126 11.46 -14.12 12.42
N ARG A 127 11.10 -15.38 12.12
CA ARG A 127 11.38 -16.52 12.98
C ARG A 127 12.87 -16.82 13.11
N ALA A 128 13.60 -16.73 12.00
CA ALA A 128 15.05 -16.87 11.98
C ALA A 128 15.74 -15.74 12.79
N CYS A 129 15.29 -14.50 12.65
CA CYS A 129 15.76 -13.39 13.48
C CYS A 129 15.57 -13.65 14.97
N LYS A 130 14.37 -14.12 15.37
CA LYS A 130 14.10 -14.46 16.77
C LYS A 130 15.07 -15.51 17.32
N LEU A 131 15.39 -16.55 16.54
CA LEU A 131 16.33 -17.61 16.93
C LEU A 131 17.77 -17.07 17.01
N LEU A 132 18.18 -16.22 16.07
CA LEU A 132 19.50 -15.61 16.01
C LEU A 132 19.66 -14.40 16.95
N LYS A 133 18.60 -14.00 17.68
CA LYS A 133 18.54 -12.81 18.54
C LYS A 133 18.82 -11.51 17.78
N ILE A 134 18.50 -11.47 16.49
CA ILE A 134 18.54 -10.26 15.66
C ILE A 134 17.26 -9.48 15.90
N PRO A 135 17.32 -8.19 16.28
CA PRO A 135 16.14 -7.35 16.47
C PRO A 135 15.39 -7.20 15.17
N TYR A 136 14.05 -7.21 15.22
CA TYR A 136 13.24 -6.98 14.05
C TYR A 136 11.97 -6.19 14.35
N PHE A 137 11.50 -5.48 13.32
CA PHE A 137 10.29 -4.67 13.30
C PHE A 137 9.28 -5.31 12.37
N THR A 138 8.00 -5.21 12.67
CA THR A 138 6.93 -5.65 11.76
C THR A 138 5.92 -4.53 11.57
N HIS A 139 5.51 -4.28 10.34
CA HIS A 139 4.54 -3.23 9.99
C HIS A 139 3.23 -3.85 9.52
N GLU A 140 2.09 -3.29 9.99
CA GLU A 140 0.75 -3.63 9.53
C GLU A 140 0.11 -2.43 8.84
N CYS A 141 -0.38 -2.64 7.62
CA CYS A 141 -1.03 -1.60 6.85
C CYS A 141 -2.55 -1.59 6.97
N ASP A 142 -3.15 -2.75 7.24
CA ASP A 142 -4.60 -2.89 7.39
C ASP A 142 -5.03 -2.55 8.82
N PHE A 143 -6.28 -2.13 8.97
CA PHE A 143 -6.88 -1.85 10.27
C PHE A 143 -6.88 -3.09 11.17
N THR A 144 -7.23 -4.25 10.60
CA THR A 144 -7.19 -5.55 11.30
C THR A 144 -5.93 -6.32 10.93
N PRO A 145 -5.06 -6.69 11.92
CA PRO A 145 -3.79 -7.34 11.63
C PRO A 145 -3.93 -8.66 10.89
N GLY A 146 -3.12 -8.83 9.84
CA GLY A 146 -3.01 -10.09 9.10
C GLY A 146 -2.35 -11.19 9.91
N LEU A 147 -2.51 -12.45 9.45
CA LEU A 147 -1.90 -13.62 10.11
C LEU A 147 -0.37 -13.48 10.21
N ALA A 148 0.29 -13.01 9.17
CA ALA A 148 1.74 -12.82 9.17
C ALA A 148 2.17 -11.84 10.26
N THR A 149 1.53 -10.70 10.38
CA THR A 149 1.82 -9.70 11.43
C THR A 149 1.56 -10.28 12.82
N ARG A 150 0.46 -11.01 13.01
CA ARG A 150 0.16 -11.68 14.31
C ARG A 150 1.23 -12.70 14.68
N LEU A 151 1.77 -13.46 13.71
CA LEU A 151 2.86 -14.41 13.93
C LEU A 151 4.20 -13.72 14.22
N ASN A 152 4.46 -12.61 13.57
CA ASN A 152 5.70 -11.85 13.73
C ASN A 152 5.72 -11.04 15.03
N SER A 153 4.57 -10.52 15.47
CA SER A 153 4.47 -9.60 16.63
C SER A 153 5.06 -10.16 17.92
N GLY A 154 4.93 -11.50 18.16
CA GLY A 154 5.39 -12.13 19.39
C GLY A 154 6.90 -12.06 19.66
N GLY A 155 7.72 -11.81 18.65
CA GLY A 155 9.18 -11.65 18.78
C GLY A 155 9.69 -10.30 18.29
N ALA A 156 8.84 -9.45 17.76
CA ALA A 156 9.22 -8.13 17.29
C ALA A 156 9.70 -7.22 18.43
N LYS A 157 10.69 -6.38 18.14
CA LYS A 157 11.14 -5.31 19.04
C LYS A 157 10.10 -4.20 19.10
N LYS A 158 9.61 -3.75 17.93
CA LYS A 158 8.46 -2.84 17.80
C LYS A 158 7.48 -3.37 16.75
N ILE A 159 6.20 -3.07 16.93
CA ILE A 159 5.10 -3.39 16.03
C ILE A 159 4.57 -2.06 15.52
N LEU A 160 4.81 -1.78 14.25
CA LEU A 160 4.40 -0.54 13.61
C LEU A 160 3.03 -0.74 12.98
N VAL A 161 2.11 0.17 13.22
CA VAL A 161 0.73 0.05 12.74
C VAL A 161 0.26 1.33 12.07
N SER A 162 -0.65 1.18 11.10
CA SER A 162 -1.19 2.33 10.38
C SER A 162 -2.26 3.09 11.16
N TYR A 163 -2.96 2.41 12.08
CA TYR A 163 -4.09 2.98 12.83
C TYR A 163 -3.89 2.74 14.32
N GLU A 164 -4.28 3.70 15.16
CA GLU A 164 -4.17 3.60 16.62
C GLU A 164 -5.02 2.45 17.16
N GLU A 165 -6.24 2.32 16.63
CA GLU A 165 -7.21 1.32 17.04
C GLU A 165 -6.75 -0.12 16.75
N THR A 166 -5.80 -0.31 15.84
CA THR A 166 -5.16 -1.62 15.56
C THR A 166 -4.53 -2.22 16.81
N SER A 167 -4.13 -1.40 17.78
CA SER A 167 -3.58 -1.85 19.06
C SER A 167 -4.52 -2.79 19.82
N GLY A 168 -5.83 -2.61 19.70
CA GLY A 168 -6.86 -3.42 20.33
C GLY A 168 -6.88 -4.89 19.87
N TYR A 169 -6.33 -5.19 18.71
CA TYR A 169 -6.26 -6.56 18.18
C TYR A 169 -5.06 -7.36 18.65
N PHE A 170 -4.14 -6.75 19.40
CA PHE A 170 -2.98 -7.40 19.97
C PHE A 170 -3.19 -7.72 21.45
N LYS A 171 -2.49 -8.76 21.93
CA LYS A 171 -2.46 -9.10 23.34
C LYS A 171 -1.91 -7.91 24.15
N GLU A 172 -2.42 -7.72 25.36
CA GLU A 172 -2.01 -6.62 26.24
C GLU A 172 -0.49 -6.57 26.45
N SER A 173 0.15 -7.72 26.62
CA SER A 173 1.61 -7.84 26.77
C SER A 173 2.43 -7.35 25.56
N LEU A 174 1.80 -7.09 24.42
CA LEU A 174 2.45 -6.57 23.22
C LEU A 174 2.16 -5.08 22.98
N ARG A 175 1.19 -4.50 23.68
CA ARG A 175 0.75 -3.10 23.44
C ARG A 175 1.87 -2.09 23.66
N SER A 176 2.76 -2.31 24.62
CA SER A 176 3.92 -1.44 24.86
C SER A 176 4.93 -1.39 23.71
N LYS A 177 4.87 -2.36 22.80
CA LYS A 177 5.73 -2.42 21.60
C LYS A 177 5.10 -1.76 20.37
N ILE A 178 3.83 -1.34 20.47
CA ILE A 178 3.10 -0.78 19.33
C ILE A 178 3.47 0.68 19.14
N CYS A 179 3.79 1.04 17.91
CA CYS A 179 4.00 2.41 17.46
C CYS A 179 3.05 2.72 16.31
N VAL A 180 2.24 3.74 16.44
CA VAL A 180 1.36 4.22 15.37
C VAL A 180 2.20 5.08 14.43
N THR A 181 2.37 4.63 13.19
CA THR A 181 3.23 5.30 12.21
C THR A 181 2.48 5.78 10.97
N GLY A 182 1.26 5.33 10.74
CA GLY A 182 0.61 5.42 9.45
C GLY A 182 1.15 4.37 8.46
N ASN A 183 0.62 4.32 7.25
CA ASN A 183 1.10 3.44 6.20
C ASN A 183 2.15 4.16 5.34
N PRO A 184 3.32 3.56 5.06
CA PRO A 184 4.34 4.19 4.23
C PRO A 184 3.86 4.35 2.79
N VAL A 185 3.88 5.58 2.31
CA VAL A 185 3.53 5.98 0.95
C VAL A 185 4.78 6.54 0.26
N ARG A 186 4.93 6.27 -1.03
CA ARG A 186 6.08 6.72 -1.82
C ARG A 186 6.20 8.25 -1.82
N PRO A 187 7.42 8.83 -1.77
CA PRO A 187 7.65 10.27 -1.71
C PRO A 187 6.92 11.07 -2.80
N VAL A 188 6.82 10.52 -4.02
CA VAL A 188 6.17 11.17 -5.17
C VAL A 188 4.71 11.59 -4.93
N PHE A 189 4.01 10.98 -3.97
CA PHE A 189 2.64 11.36 -3.61
C PHE A 189 2.56 12.62 -2.74
N TYR A 190 3.67 13.09 -2.19
CA TYR A 190 3.73 14.30 -1.37
C TYR A 190 4.19 15.54 -2.16
N GLU A 191 4.57 15.36 -3.42
CA GLU A 191 4.94 16.43 -4.34
C GLU A 191 3.70 16.86 -5.11
N ASP A 192 3.53 18.17 -5.36
CA ASP A 192 2.42 18.64 -6.21
C ASP A 192 2.77 18.44 -7.68
N ASN A 193 2.19 17.41 -8.27
CA ASN A 193 2.31 17.05 -9.68
C ASN A 193 0.93 17.09 -10.39
N SER A 194 -0.02 17.84 -9.88
CA SER A 194 -1.39 17.89 -10.41
C SER A 194 -1.45 18.38 -11.87
N SER A 195 -0.62 19.38 -12.23
CA SER A 195 -0.53 19.87 -13.61
C SER A 195 -0.01 18.80 -14.57
N ALA A 196 1.00 18.03 -14.17
CA ALA A 196 1.48 16.89 -14.98
C ALA A 196 0.42 15.80 -15.14
N GLY A 197 -0.42 15.60 -14.12
CA GLY A 197 -1.57 14.70 -14.19
C GLY A 197 -2.61 15.19 -15.20
N ARG A 198 -2.96 16.47 -15.18
CA ARG A 198 -3.88 17.07 -16.16
C ARG A 198 -3.34 17.00 -17.58
N GLU A 199 -2.06 17.30 -17.77
CA GLU A 199 -1.38 17.18 -19.08
C GLU A 199 -1.46 15.74 -19.62
N PHE A 200 -1.09 14.74 -18.81
CA PHE A 200 -1.20 13.32 -19.19
C PHE A 200 -2.62 12.93 -19.60
N LEU A 201 -3.63 13.45 -18.89
CA LEU A 201 -5.04 13.18 -19.15
C LEU A 201 -5.60 14.02 -20.30
N GLY A 202 -4.86 14.98 -20.85
CA GLY A 202 -5.35 15.93 -21.86
C GLY A 202 -6.52 16.77 -21.33
N ILE A 203 -6.46 17.23 -20.07
CA ILE A 203 -7.50 18.06 -19.44
C ILE A 203 -6.97 19.49 -19.31
N PRO A 204 -7.55 20.47 -20.02
CA PRO A 204 -7.13 21.88 -19.93
C PRO A 204 -7.29 22.44 -18.51
N GLU A 205 -6.41 23.36 -18.12
CA GLU A 205 -6.52 24.10 -16.86
C GLU A 205 -7.84 24.90 -16.76
N THR A 206 -8.40 25.31 -17.89
CA THR A 206 -9.67 26.05 -17.98
C THR A 206 -10.90 25.17 -17.73
N ASN A 207 -10.73 23.86 -17.61
CA ASN A 207 -11.86 22.97 -17.35
C ASN A 207 -12.43 23.19 -15.94
N SER A 208 -13.75 23.39 -15.86
CA SER A 208 -14.49 23.64 -14.62
C SER A 208 -15.17 22.43 -14.02
N LYS A 209 -15.30 21.31 -14.79
CA LYS A 209 -15.91 20.08 -14.26
C LYS A 209 -14.97 19.37 -13.29
N PRO A 210 -15.45 18.87 -12.15
CA PRO A 210 -14.65 18.06 -11.26
C PRO A 210 -14.14 16.80 -11.95
N ILE A 211 -12.93 16.37 -11.61
CA ILE A 211 -12.32 15.13 -12.11
C ILE A 211 -12.64 14.00 -11.13
N LEU A 212 -13.38 12.99 -11.60
CA LEU A 212 -13.67 11.74 -10.89
C LEU A 212 -12.69 10.66 -11.34
N LEU A 213 -11.79 10.27 -10.46
CA LEU A 213 -10.89 9.13 -10.69
C LEU A 213 -11.51 7.85 -10.13
N VAL A 214 -11.63 6.83 -10.98
CA VAL A 214 -12.15 5.51 -10.61
C VAL A 214 -11.05 4.47 -10.62
N LEU A 215 -10.84 3.78 -9.48
CA LEU A 215 -9.78 2.81 -9.26
C LEU A 215 -10.34 1.46 -8.78
N GLY A 216 -10.24 0.43 -9.61
CA GLY A 216 -10.59 -0.95 -9.24
C GLY A 216 -9.46 -1.72 -8.56
N GLY A 217 -8.27 -1.12 -8.37
CA GLY A 217 -7.04 -1.81 -8.00
C GLY A 217 -6.36 -2.49 -9.19
N SER A 218 -5.27 -3.23 -8.94
CA SER A 218 -4.42 -3.81 -10.01
C SER A 218 -5.11 -4.85 -10.89
N LEU A 219 -6.11 -5.56 -10.35
CA LEU A 219 -6.88 -6.59 -11.07
C LEU A 219 -8.20 -6.07 -11.65
N GLY A 220 -8.54 -4.80 -11.35
CA GLY A 220 -9.86 -4.26 -11.61
C GLY A 220 -10.90 -4.67 -10.56
N ALA A 221 -12.06 -4.03 -10.55
CA ALA A 221 -13.17 -4.31 -9.65
C ALA A 221 -14.48 -4.32 -10.44
N LEU A 222 -14.96 -5.50 -10.82
CA LEU A 222 -16.14 -5.65 -11.65
C LEU A 222 -17.35 -4.86 -11.12
N GLN A 223 -17.59 -4.89 -9.80
CA GLN A 223 -18.68 -4.13 -9.16
C GLN A 223 -18.55 -2.62 -9.39
N ILE A 224 -17.34 -2.05 -9.24
CA ILE A 224 -17.09 -0.62 -9.48
C ILE A 224 -17.23 -0.32 -10.98
N ASN A 225 -16.67 -1.17 -11.85
CA ASN A 225 -16.76 -0.99 -13.29
C ASN A 225 -18.22 -0.98 -13.76
N ASN A 226 -19.06 -1.91 -13.27
CA ASN A 226 -20.47 -1.96 -13.59
C ASN A 226 -21.20 -0.70 -13.12
N LEU A 227 -20.99 -0.26 -11.87
CA LEU A 227 -21.57 0.98 -11.34
C LEU A 227 -21.23 2.20 -12.22
N VAL A 228 -19.99 2.27 -12.72
CA VAL A 228 -19.58 3.38 -13.60
C VAL A 228 -20.25 3.30 -14.94
N VAL A 229 -20.30 2.12 -15.56
CA VAL A 229 -20.90 1.91 -16.88
C VAL A 229 -22.42 2.15 -16.85
N GLU A 230 -23.10 1.66 -15.83
CA GLU A 230 -24.55 1.86 -15.63
C GLU A 230 -24.94 3.33 -15.47
N ASN A 231 -24.04 4.16 -14.95
CA ASN A 231 -24.29 5.57 -14.67
C ASN A 231 -23.51 6.51 -15.58
N LEU A 232 -22.97 6.02 -16.72
CA LEU A 232 -22.00 6.76 -17.53
C LEU A 232 -22.54 8.10 -18.05
N ASP A 233 -23.79 8.17 -18.46
CA ASP A 233 -24.42 9.40 -18.97
C ASP A 233 -24.50 10.49 -17.88
N TYR A 234 -24.92 10.10 -16.66
CA TYR A 234 -24.94 10.99 -15.52
C TYR A 234 -23.52 11.47 -15.17
N LEU A 235 -22.55 10.55 -15.16
CA LEU A 235 -21.17 10.85 -14.80
C LEU A 235 -20.53 11.80 -15.81
N LYS A 236 -20.66 11.58 -17.11
CA LYS A 236 -20.14 12.46 -18.17
C LYS A 236 -20.76 13.84 -18.14
N LYS A 237 -22.05 13.93 -17.80
CA LYS A 237 -22.73 15.22 -17.67
C LYS A 237 -22.14 16.09 -16.56
N ASN A 238 -21.70 15.49 -15.45
CA ASN A 238 -21.32 16.19 -14.24
C ASN A 238 -19.81 16.22 -13.98
N PHE A 239 -19.03 15.28 -14.50
CA PHE A 239 -17.62 15.06 -14.21
C PHE A 239 -16.80 14.82 -15.48
N ILE A 240 -15.46 14.96 -15.35
CA ILE A 240 -14.52 14.25 -16.23
C ILE A 240 -14.17 12.94 -15.51
N VAL A 241 -14.48 11.81 -16.11
CA VAL A 241 -14.32 10.49 -15.52
C VAL A 241 -13.04 9.84 -16.03
N ILE A 242 -12.09 9.58 -15.15
CA ILE A 242 -10.88 8.81 -15.43
C ILE A 242 -11.10 7.42 -14.86
N HIS A 243 -11.22 6.42 -15.71
CA HIS A 243 -11.64 5.08 -15.29
C HIS A 243 -10.55 4.03 -15.53
N GLN A 244 -9.82 3.65 -14.47
CA GLN A 244 -8.93 2.50 -14.53
C GLN A 244 -9.72 1.21 -14.31
N THR A 245 -10.07 0.53 -15.41
CA THR A 245 -10.96 -0.62 -15.44
C THR A 245 -10.30 -1.93 -14.99
N GLY A 246 -8.97 -2.04 -15.11
CA GLY A 246 -8.23 -3.30 -15.02
C GLY A 246 -8.17 -4.04 -16.35
N LYS A 247 -7.07 -4.73 -16.61
CA LYS A 247 -6.80 -5.37 -17.91
C LYS A 247 -7.89 -6.37 -18.31
N LYS A 248 -8.32 -7.22 -17.38
CA LYS A 248 -9.35 -8.24 -17.68
C LYS A 248 -10.65 -7.61 -18.18
N PHE A 249 -11.15 -6.57 -17.50
CA PHE A 249 -12.37 -5.88 -17.90
C PHE A 249 -12.20 -5.18 -19.25
N ALA A 250 -11.04 -4.56 -19.48
CA ALA A 250 -10.73 -3.91 -20.76
C ALA A 250 -10.74 -4.92 -21.92
N ASP A 251 -10.12 -6.09 -21.75
CA ASP A 251 -10.07 -7.15 -22.77
C ASP A 251 -11.48 -7.74 -23.06
N GLU A 252 -12.33 -7.85 -22.03
CA GLU A 252 -13.71 -8.37 -22.14
C GLU A 252 -14.72 -7.33 -22.64
N ASN A 253 -14.42 -6.02 -22.58
CA ASN A 253 -15.34 -4.93 -22.91
C ASN A 253 -14.70 -3.88 -23.85
N PRO A 254 -14.27 -4.27 -25.07
CA PRO A 254 -13.57 -3.35 -25.97
C PRO A 254 -14.43 -2.13 -26.35
N LYS A 255 -15.75 -2.27 -26.50
CA LYS A 255 -16.67 -1.16 -26.81
C LYS A 255 -16.64 -0.06 -25.73
N ILE A 256 -16.48 -0.43 -24.45
CA ILE A 256 -16.36 0.55 -23.36
C ILE A 256 -15.01 1.27 -23.46
N MET A 257 -13.95 0.55 -23.82
CA MET A 257 -12.63 1.16 -24.00
C MET A 257 -12.58 2.12 -25.20
N GLU A 258 -13.33 1.82 -26.26
CA GLU A 258 -13.45 2.64 -27.47
C GLU A 258 -14.44 3.83 -27.31
N SER A 259 -15.32 3.80 -26.29
CA SER A 259 -16.31 4.86 -26.04
C SER A 259 -15.73 6.11 -25.36
N GLY A 260 -14.39 6.17 -25.20
CA GLY A 260 -13.68 7.29 -24.62
C GLY A 260 -13.88 8.59 -25.40
N ASP A 261 -14.09 9.70 -24.68
CA ASP A 261 -14.22 11.05 -25.22
C ASP A 261 -13.59 12.10 -24.27
N GLU A 262 -13.93 13.37 -24.46
CA GLU A 262 -13.42 14.44 -23.59
C GLU A 262 -13.86 14.30 -22.11
N PHE A 263 -15.02 13.67 -21.83
CA PHE A 263 -15.60 13.52 -20.48
C PHE A 263 -15.45 12.12 -19.91
N TYR A 264 -15.08 11.12 -20.69
CA TYR A 264 -14.82 9.75 -20.25
C TYR A 264 -13.53 9.21 -20.83
N LYS A 265 -12.58 8.91 -19.95
CA LYS A 265 -11.24 8.45 -20.31
C LYS A 265 -10.97 7.08 -19.68
N PRO A 266 -11.31 5.97 -20.36
CA PRO A 266 -11.05 4.62 -19.89
C PRO A 266 -9.59 4.23 -20.11
N TYR A 267 -8.98 3.61 -19.08
CA TYR A 267 -7.64 3.06 -19.12
C TYR A 267 -7.67 1.61 -18.61
N ALA A 268 -7.04 0.68 -19.30
CA ALA A 268 -6.84 -0.66 -18.75
C ALA A 268 -5.97 -0.61 -17.50
N PHE A 269 -4.90 0.20 -17.52
CA PHE A 269 -4.02 0.45 -16.37
C PHE A 269 -3.21 1.75 -16.55
N ILE A 270 -3.07 2.53 -15.48
CA ILE A 270 -2.21 3.71 -15.42
C ILE A 270 -0.98 3.34 -14.57
N TYR A 271 0.21 3.52 -15.10
CA TYR A 271 1.47 3.09 -14.49
C TYR A 271 2.15 4.20 -13.69
N SER A 272 3.25 4.72 -14.22
CA SER A 272 4.10 5.74 -13.56
C SER A 272 3.39 7.05 -13.33
N GLN A 273 2.35 7.37 -14.12
CA GLN A 273 1.57 8.60 -14.02
C GLN A 273 0.52 8.58 -12.90
N MET A 274 0.27 7.42 -12.25
CA MET A 274 -0.79 7.31 -11.24
C MET A 274 -0.68 8.33 -10.11
N PRO A 275 0.51 8.66 -9.56
CA PRO A 275 0.61 9.69 -8.52
C PRO A 275 0.09 11.07 -8.98
N SER A 276 0.49 11.52 -10.16
CA SER A 276 0.04 12.80 -10.72
C SER A 276 -1.44 12.78 -11.11
N VAL A 277 -1.96 11.64 -11.59
CA VAL A 277 -3.39 11.46 -11.88
C VAL A 277 -4.23 11.52 -10.60
N ILE A 278 -3.80 10.89 -9.50
CA ILE A 278 -4.49 11.02 -8.20
C ILE A 278 -4.47 12.48 -7.75
N GLN A 279 -3.35 13.18 -7.89
CA GLN A 279 -3.24 14.59 -7.50
C GLN A 279 -4.10 15.53 -8.38
N ALA A 280 -4.30 15.21 -9.66
CA ALA A 280 -5.19 15.95 -10.54
C ALA A 280 -6.68 15.70 -10.25
N ALA A 281 -7.04 14.59 -9.60
CA ALA A 281 -8.42 14.25 -9.29
C ALA A 281 -9.01 15.13 -8.19
N ASP A 282 -10.33 15.40 -8.27
CA ASP A 282 -11.11 16.08 -7.22
C ASP A 282 -11.79 15.06 -6.29
N ILE A 283 -12.17 13.90 -6.83
CA ILE A 283 -12.89 12.84 -6.12
C ILE A 283 -12.31 11.49 -6.57
N VAL A 284 -12.18 10.55 -5.65
CA VAL A 284 -11.73 9.18 -5.96
C VAL A 284 -12.81 8.17 -5.59
N LEU A 285 -13.25 7.38 -6.55
CA LEU A 285 -14.09 6.19 -6.35
C LEU A 285 -13.19 4.94 -6.39
N SER A 286 -13.07 4.21 -5.29
CA SER A 286 -12.12 3.09 -5.26
C SER A 286 -12.49 1.95 -4.31
N ARG A 287 -11.78 0.83 -4.43
CA ARG A 287 -11.65 -0.15 -3.35
C ARG A 287 -10.87 0.46 -2.19
N SER A 288 -11.00 -0.14 -0.99
CA SER A 288 -10.32 0.30 0.24
C SER A 288 -9.14 -0.60 0.63
N GLY A 289 -8.36 -1.03 -0.36
CA GLY A 289 -7.07 -1.67 -0.10
C GLY A 289 -6.11 -0.65 0.53
N ALA A 290 -5.43 -1.04 1.62
CA ALA A 290 -4.69 -0.11 2.47
C ALA A 290 -3.74 0.83 1.72
N ASN A 291 -2.99 0.34 0.72
CA ASN A 291 -2.01 1.19 0.05
C ASN A 291 -2.67 2.28 -0.80
N SER A 292 -3.57 1.91 -1.72
CA SER A 292 -4.26 2.88 -2.58
C SER A 292 -5.08 3.88 -1.75
N LEU A 293 -5.70 3.41 -0.66
CA LEU A 293 -6.44 4.26 0.26
C LEU A 293 -5.52 5.30 0.92
N TRP A 294 -4.33 4.89 1.40
CA TRP A 294 -3.38 5.82 1.99
C TRP A 294 -2.70 6.72 0.93
N GLU A 295 -2.49 6.25 -0.32
CA GLU A 295 -2.04 7.10 -1.42
C GLU A 295 -3.04 8.24 -1.69
N CYS A 296 -4.35 7.95 -1.69
CA CYS A 296 -5.39 8.97 -1.78
C CYS A 296 -5.48 9.85 -0.52
N ALA A 297 -5.28 9.29 0.67
CA ALA A 297 -5.36 10.02 1.92
C ALA A 297 -4.24 11.07 2.05
N VAL A 298 -2.99 10.71 1.76
CA VAL A 298 -1.86 11.66 1.84
C VAL A 298 -1.94 12.77 0.79
N THR A 299 -2.64 12.52 -0.31
CA THR A 299 -2.96 13.56 -1.32
C THR A 299 -4.24 14.32 -1.01
N SER A 300 -4.85 14.07 0.15
CA SER A 300 -6.06 14.72 0.66
C SER A 300 -7.26 14.65 -0.30
N LYS A 301 -7.39 13.53 -1.06
CA LYS A 301 -8.47 13.37 -2.03
C LYS A 301 -9.74 12.79 -1.37
N PRO A 302 -10.88 13.48 -1.43
CA PRO A 302 -12.17 12.96 -1.01
C PRO A 302 -12.48 11.61 -1.67
N MET A 303 -12.95 10.64 -0.89
CA MET A 303 -13.12 9.26 -1.37
C MET A 303 -14.56 8.78 -1.26
N ILE A 304 -15.00 8.00 -2.25
CA ILE A 304 -16.14 7.08 -2.17
C ILE A 304 -15.56 5.67 -2.20
N LEU A 305 -15.67 4.94 -1.09
CA LEU A 305 -15.06 3.65 -0.90
C LEU A 305 -16.08 2.52 -1.10
N VAL A 306 -15.78 1.61 -2.02
CA VAL A 306 -16.57 0.39 -2.30
C VAL A 306 -15.73 -0.83 -1.91
N PRO A 307 -15.69 -1.21 -0.61
CA PRO A 307 -14.84 -2.29 -0.12
C PRO A 307 -15.24 -3.64 -0.71
N LEU A 308 -14.26 -4.53 -0.84
CA LEU A 308 -14.49 -5.92 -1.23
C LEU A 308 -15.13 -6.68 -0.06
N CYS A 309 -16.36 -7.18 -0.26
CA CYS A 309 -17.15 -7.90 0.74
C CYS A 309 -17.45 -9.36 0.35
N SER A 310 -16.65 -9.98 -0.54
CA SER A 310 -16.91 -11.35 -0.99
C SER A 310 -16.71 -12.40 0.10
N ASN A 311 -17.46 -13.50 0.02
CA ASN A 311 -17.23 -14.70 0.83
C ASN A 311 -15.79 -15.19 0.62
N GLY A 312 -14.98 -15.22 1.68
CA GLY A 312 -13.54 -15.54 1.63
C GLY A 312 -12.60 -14.34 1.73
N SER A 313 -13.10 -13.09 1.68
CA SER A 313 -12.31 -11.92 2.08
C SER A 313 -12.11 -11.92 3.61
N ARG A 314 -11.07 -11.24 4.08
CA ARG A 314 -10.81 -11.06 5.52
C ARG A 314 -11.72 -10.01 6.16
N GLY A 315 -12.43 -9.21 5.37
CA GLY A 315 -13.12 -8.01 5.82
C GLY A 315 -12.19 -6.80 6.03
N ASP A 316 -10.89 -6.95 5.80
CA ASP A 316 -9.88 -5.90 5.99
C ASP A 316 -10.22 -4.61 5.24
N GLN A 317 -10.74 -4.72 4.00
CA GLN A 317 -11.17 -3.54 3.25
C GLN A 317 -12.37 -2.85 3.86
N VAL A 318 -13.31 -3.61 4.44
CA VAL A 318 -14.48 -3.04 5.13
C VAL A 318 -14.02 -2.27 6.36
N ASP A 319 -13.13 -2.85 7.16
CA ASP A 319 -12.58 -2.22 8.35
C ASP A 319 -11.78 -0.94 7.99
N ASN A 320 -10.94 -1.01 6.95
CA ASN A 320 -10.21 0.15 6.44
C ASN A 320 -11.16 1.28 6.01
N ALA A 321 -12.20 0.97 5.21
CA ALA A 321 -13.16 1.97 4.74
C ALA A 321 -13.95 2.59 5.90
N LYS A 322 -14.37 1.76 6.87
CA LYS A 322 -15.11 2.19 8.05
C LYS A 322 -14.33 3.23 8.85
N TYR A 323 -13.02 3.04 9.04
CA TYR A 323 -12.19 4.01 9.74
C TYR A 323 -12.26 5.40 9.10
N PHE A 324 -12.09 5.51 7.77
CA PHE A 324 -12.14 6.80 7.08
C PHE A 324 -13.55 7.40 7.06
N LYS A 325 -14.59 6.56 6.94
CA LYS A 325 -15.99 7.00 7.08
C LYS A 325 -16.25 7.58 8.46
N ASP A 326 -15.87 6.89 9.52
CA ASP A 326 -16.13 7.31 10.91
C ASP A 326 -15.35 8.59 11.29
N LYS A 327 -14.27 8.90 10.57
CA LYS A 327 -13.49 10.15 10.69
C LYS A 327 -13.98 11.26 9.73
N ASN A 328 -15.14 11.11 9.07
CA ASN A 328 -15.65 12.05 8.06
C ASN A 328 -14.66 12.38 6.94
N ALA A 329 -13.93 11.39 6.47
CA ALA A 329 -12.92 11.50 5.42
C ALA A 329 -13.28 10.76 4.13
N ALA A 330 -14.34 9.95 4.15
CA ALA A 330 -14.84 9.20 3.00
C ALA A 330 -16.32 8.85 3.13
N PHE A 331 -16.98 8.63 1.99
CA PHE A 331 -18.20 7.83 1.92
C PHE A 331 -17.87 6.35 1.79
N MET A 332 -18.78 5.48 2.21
CA MET A 332 -18.60 4.03 2.14
C MET A 332 -19.89 3.37 1.63
N LEU A 333 -19.78 2.63 0.55
CA LEU A 333 -20.83 1.84 -0.07
C LEU A 333 -20.45 0.37 0.04
N VAL A 334 -21.08 -0.39 0.94
CA VAL A 334 -20.70 -1.76 1.29
C VAL A 334 -21.74 -2.78 0.85
N GLY A 335 -21.32 -3.86 0.18
CA GLY A 335 -22.19 -4.97 -0.21
C GLY A 335 -23.35 -4.50 -1.11
N GLU A 336 -24.58 -4.68 -0.63
CA GLU A 336 -25.82 -4.29 -1.31
C GLU A 336 -26.05 -2.77 -1.33
N ASP A 337 -25.35 -2.01 -0.49
CA ASP A 337 -25.43 -0.55 -0.51
C ASP A 337 -24.68 0.08 -1.69
N ALA A 338 -23.87 -0.68 -2.42
CA ALA A 338 -23.16 -0.20 -3.60
C ALA A 338 -24.10 -0.20 -4.82
N THR A 339 -25.12 0.66 -4.78
CA THR A 339 -26.13 0.86 -5.84
C THR A 339 -25.90 2.16 -6.59
N SER A 340 -26.49 2.27 -7.80
CA SER A 340 -26.46 3.49 -8.62
C SER A 340 -27.00 4.71 -7.85
N ASP A 341 -28.14 4.58 -7.16
CA ASP A 341 -28.78 5.69 -6.43
C ASP A 341 -27.86 6.21 -5.31
N LYS A 342 -27.27 5.31 -4.51
CA LYS A 342 -26.36 5.71 -3.43
C LYS A 342 -25.03 6.28 -3.95
N LEU A 343 -24.52 5.77 -5.08
CA LEU A 343 -23.36 6.36 -5.72
C LEU A 343 -23.65 7.80 -6.17
N ILE A 344 -24.79 8.03 -6.83
CA ILE A 344 -25.23 9.36 -7.27
C ILE A 344 -25.42 10.30 -6.07
N GLU A 345 -26.04 9.84 -4.97
CA GLU A 345 -26.19 10.63 -3.74
C GLU A 345 -24.83 11.09 -3.19
N CYS A 346 -23.87 10.19 -3.10
CA CYS A 346 -22.50 10.53 -2.66
C CYS A 346 -21.84 11.54 -3.61
N LEU A 347 -21.99 11.36 -4.91
CA LEU A 347 -21.40 12.25 -5.92
C LEU A 347 -22.07 13.62 -5.91
N GLU A 348 -23.41 13.70 -5.76
CA GLU A 348 -24.14 14.98 -5.61
C GLU A 348 -23.62 15.76 -4.39
N SER A 349 -23.42 15.08 -3.26
CA SER A 349 -22.82 15.69 -2.07
C SER A 349 -21.41 16.22 -2.33
N LEU A 350 -20.58 15.49 -3.10
CA LEU A 350 -19.20 15.86 -3.41
C LEU A 350 -19.06 16.83 -4.59
N LYS A 351 -20.15 17.20 -5.29
CA LYS A 351 -20.13 18.35 -6.21
C LYS A 351 -19.92 19.65 -5.44
N ASP A 352 -20.41 19.74 -4.20
CA ASP A 352 -20.11 20.87 -3.33
C ASP A 352 -18.62 20.90 -2.94
N LYS A 353 -17.95 21.98 -3.30
CA LYS A 353 -16.54 22.22 -2.98
C LYS A 353 -16.29 22.25 -1.48
N THR A 354 -17.20 22.83 -0.71
CA THR A 354 -17.10 22.91 0.75
C THR A 354 -17.08 21.52 1.37
N LYS A 355 -17.90 20.60 0.85
CA LYS A 355 -17.92 19.21 1.32
C LYS A 355 -16.62 18.49 0.99
N ARG A 356 -16.05 18.71 -0.21
CA ARG A 356 -14.72 18.14 -0.56
C ARG A 356 -13.64 18.68 0.36
N GLU A 357 -13.63 19.97 0.66
CA GLU A 357 -12.67 20.59 1.58
C GLU A 357 -12.76 20.01 2.99
N GLN A 358 -13.96 19.79 3.53
CA GLN A 358 -14.17 19.12 4.82
C GLN A 358 -13.54 17.71 4.86
N PHE A 359 -13.74 16.91 3.81
CA PHE A 359 -13.12 15.59 3.72
C PHE A 359 -11.60 15.68 3.61
N SER A 360 -11.09 16.61 2.80
CA SER A 360 -9.64 16.87 2.64
C SER A 360 -8.99 17.26 3.97
N ASP A 361 -9.64 18.10 4.78
CA ASP A 361 -9.12 18.52 6.08
C ASP A 361 -9.12 17.37 7.10
N SER A 362 -10.16 16.51 7.08
CA SER A 362 -10.17 15.27 7.88
C SER A 362 -9.03 14.34 7.48
N LEU A 363 -8.73 14.21 6.18
CA LEU A 363 -7.61 13.41 5.68
C LEU A 363 -6.25 13.96 6.15
N LYS A 364 -6.05 15.28 6.13
CA LYS A 364 -4.84 15.92 6.65
C LYS A 364 -4.65 15.64 8.14
N ILE A 365 -5.74 15.62 8.93
CA ILE A 365 -5.70 15.27 10.37
C ILE A 365 -5.30 13.80 10.54
N ILE A 366 -5.88 12.88 9.76
CA ILE A 366 -5.57 11.44 9.81
C ILE A 366 -4.09 11.18 9.45
N CYS A 367 -3.59 11.83 8.39
CA CYS A 367 -2.22 11.63 7.91
C CYS A 367 -1.18 12.29 8.83
N GLY A 368 -1.57 13.31 9.60
CA GLY A 368 -0.66 14.05 10.47
C GLY A 368 0.35 14.92 9.69
N LYS A 369 1.29 15.52 10.42
CA LYS A 369 2.32 16.40 9.83
C LYS A 369 3.55 15.65 9.34
N GLU A 370 3.91 14.56 10.01
CA GLU A 370 5.09 13.76 9.69
C GLU A 370 4.73 12.68 8.69
N LYS A 371 5.56 12.53 7.65
CA LYS A 371 5.37 11.47 6.65
C LYS A 371 5.54 10.09 7.31
N PRO A 372 4.59 9.15 7.18
CA PRO A 372 4.72 7.81 7.74
C PRO A 372 6.03 7.10 7.37
N VAL A 373 6.51 7.30 6.15
CA VAL A 373 7.75 6.68 5.67
C VAL A 373 8.96 7.19 6.45
N SER A 374 9.05 8.50 6.74
CA SER A 374 10.15 9.12 7.49
C SER A 374 10.13 8.68 8.95
N ARG A 375 8.93 8.62 9.57
CA ARG A 375 8.76 8.12 10.93
C ARG A 375 9.22 6.67 11.08
N ILE A 376 8.84 5.80 10.14
CA ILE A 376 9.25 4.39 10.14
C ILE A 376 10.76 4.28 9.97
N ALA A 377 11.33 4.98 8.99
CA ALA A 377 12.78 4.97 8.72
C ALA A 377 13.58 5.52 9.93
N GLY A 378 13.10 6.59 10.57
CA GLY A 378 13.69 7.14 11.81
C GLY A 378 13.72 6.11 12.94
N ILE A 379 12.58 5.42 13.21
CA ILE A 379 12.51 4.36 14.23
C ILE A 379 13.52 3.23 13.93
N VAL A 380 13.66 2.84 12.67
CA VAL A 380 14.61 1.78 12.28
C VAL A 380 16.06 2.26 12.45
N LEU A 381 16.37 3.51 12.09
CA LEU A 381 17.71 4.09 12.22
C LEU A 381 18.14 4.25 13.68
N GLU A 382 17.27 4.80 14.53
CA GLU A 382 17.51 4.97 15.98
C GLU A 382 17.83 3.64 16.66
N GLU A 383 17.17 2.57 16.30
CA GLU A 383 17.33 1.26 16.92
C GLU A 383 18.59 0.51 16.46
N MET A 384 19.33 1.03 15.46
CA MET A 384 20.61 0.52 14.99
C MET A 384 21.81 1.23 15.65
N GLN A 385 21.59 2.43 16.13
CA GLN A 385 22.62 3.25 16.77
C GLN A 385 22.83 2.85 18.23
#